data_7b6c1614a76b62a76e4a72673d54aa1b
#
_entry.id   7b6c1614a76b62a76e4a72673d54aa1b
#
_cell.length_a   1.000
_cell.length_b   1.000
_cell.length_c   1.000
_cell.angle_alpha   90.00
_cell.angle_beta   90.00
_cell.angle_gamma   90.00
#
_symmetry.space_group_name_H-M   'P 1'
#
loop_
_entity.id
_entity.type
_entity.pdbx_description
1 polymer ?
#
loop_
_entity_poly.entity_id
_entity_poly.type
_entity_poly.pdbx_seq_one_letter_code
_entity_poly.pdbx_strand_id
1 'polypeptide(L)'
;MKNMFQKCMSAFVAAAFFVSTMGTSFAATPETVQAKLDLCETDTYGQPQTGAIMERINKLEKDYDGTHRTGSMMARTNAIYDSMYTNTATPSILAELNGIEWTIRHEVSATPVQERVTDMETELSGKTSEGTYTKRIRALADFAFGANQLPIEQTSVAANTLVKVALAEEVTSKNVKKGDTVHFTVADDVIVDGRLIFAKGEPGTAVVEKVQQARNFGRNAKLELTDYKVKSMDGTIVDAYVGEEAKEEMKQYAMAAGASLAGIVILGPIGIIGGAFVKGKDIDLPAGTEMYIETTGDTMLYGVTTTLAK
;
A
#
# COMPACT_ATOMS: atom_id res chain seq x y z
N MET A 1 23.73 7.50 51.53
CA MET A 1 23.72 6.38 50.56
C MET A 1 22.62 6.66 49.59
N LYS A 2 23.01 7.12 48.39
CA LYS A 2 22.07 7.61 47.37
C LYS A 2 21.58 6.46 46.51
N ASN A 3 20.27 6.28 46.48
CA ASN A 3 19.59 5.32 45.58
C ASN A 3 19.63 5.84 44.16
N MET A 4 20.30 5.10 43.32
CA MET A 4 20.38 5.34 41.89
C MET A 4 19.21 4.55 41.22
N PHE A 5 18.09 5.23 41.02
CA PHE A 5 17.00 4.72 40.17
C PHE A 5 17.38 4.95 38.74
N GLN A 6 17.76 3.89 38.08
CA GLN A 6 18.01 3.87 36.65
C GLN A 6 16.64 3.91 35.92
N LYS A 7 16.31 5.05 35.37
CA LYS A 7 15.16 5.23 34.50
C LYS A 7 15.46 4.55 33.18
N CYS A 8 14.78 3.44 32.91
CA CYS A 8 14.65 2.90 31.54
C CYS A 8 13.84 3.91 30.73
N MET A 9 14.49 4.72 29.94
CA MET A 9 13.90 5.55 28.91
C MET A 9 13.70 4.64 27.69
N SER A 10 12.47 4.18 27.47
CA SER A 10 12.08 3.60 26.19
C SER A 10 12.20 4.71 25.15
N ALA A 11 13.21 4.60 24.30
CA ALA A 11 13.32 5.42 23.13
C ALA A 11 12.27 4.92 22.12
N PHE A 12 11.14 5.61 22.03
CA PHE A 12 10.29 5.56 20.86
C PHE A 12 11.09 6.16 19.71
N VAL A 13 11.64 5.31 18.87
CA VAL A 13 12.13 5.72 17.55
C VAL A 13 10.87 5.95 16.72
N ALA A 14 10.42 7.20 16.67
CA ALA A 14 9.51 7.65 15.63
C ALA A 14 10.31 7.59 14.32
N ALA A 15 10.13 6.52 13.56
CA ALA A 15 10.56 6.46 12.18
C ALA A 15 9.74 7.52 11.42
N ALA A 16 10.36 8.67 11.19
CA ALA A 16 9.83 9.65 10.26
C ALA A 16 9.96 9.01 8.87
N PHE A 17 8.88 8.41 8.39
CA PHE A 17 8.77 8.02 7.00
C PHE A 17 8.81 9.30 6.17
N PHE A 18 9.95 9.57 5.55
CA PHE A 18 10.01 10.42 4.39
C PHE A 18 9.29 9.67 3.27
N VAL A 19 7.99 9.86 3.18
CA VAL A 19 7.26 9.56 1.95
C VAL A 19 7.76 10.57 0.93
N SER A 20 8.82 10.19 0.19
CA SER A 20 9.08 10.84 -1.07
C SER A 20 7.78 10.64 -1.87
N THR A 21 7.19 11.73 -2.32
CA THR A 21 5.97 11.78 -3.13
C THR A 21 6.22 11.06 -4.46
N MET A 22 6.33 9.75 -4.41
CA MET A 22 6.22 8.91 -5.57
C MET A 22 4.74 8.77 -5.82
N GLY A 23 4.25 9.55 -6.78
CA GLY A 23 2.92 9.37 -7.31
C GLY A 23 2.81 7.93 -7.82
N THR A 24 2.41 7.01 -6.96
CA THR A 24 1.86 5.74 -7.40
C THR A 24 0.54 6.09 -8.08
N SER A 25 0.64 6.44 -9.35
CA SER A 25 -0.52 6.55 -10.21
C SER A 25 -1.05 5.12 -10.34
N PHE A 26 -2.17 4.82 -9.70
CA PHE A 26 -2.94 3.61 -9.98
C PHE A 26 -3.55 3.74 -11.38
N ALA A 27 -2.67 3.82 -12.38
CA ALA A 27 -3.05 3.91 -13.78
C ALA A 27 -3.48 2.50 -14.27
N ALA A 28 -4.32 2.50 -15.30
CA ALA A 28 -4.60 1.29 -16.08
C ALA A 28 -3.29 0.59 -16.48
N THR A 29 -3.33 -0.73 -16.68
CA THR A 29 -2.18 -1.53 -17.12
C THR A 29 -1.41 -0.81 -18.24
N PRO A 30 -0.11 -0.53 -18.06
CA PRO A 30 0.63 0.24 -19.04
C PRO A 30 0.73 -0.54 -20.36
N GLU A 31 0.41 0.14 -21.48
CA GLU A 31 0.38 -0.51 -22.80
C GLU A 31 1.70 -0.38 -23.55
N THR A 32 2.49 0.66 -23.27
CA THR A 32 3.73 0.93 -24.01
C THR A 32 4.95 0.33 -23.33
N VAL A 33 5.97 0.00 -24.13
CA VAL A 33 7.29 -0.45 -23.65
C VAL A 33 7.85 0.55 -22.62
N GLN A 34 7.79 1.85 -22.94
CA GLN A 34 8.27 2.90 -22.05
C GLN A 34 7.55 2.90 -20.70
N ALA A 35 6.22 2.89 -20.72
CA ALA A 35 5.43 2.94 -19.48
C ALA A 35 5.61 1.69 -18.62
N LYS A 36 5.69 0.50 -19.22
CA LYS A 36 6.01 -0.74 -18.50
C LYS A 36 7.40 -0.70 -17.88
N LEU A 37 8.37 -0.21 -18.63
CA LEU A 37 9.75 -0.09 -18.15
C LEU A 37 9.86 0.91 -17.00
N ASP A 38 9.24 2.09 -17.16
CA ASP A 38 9.20 3.11 -16.11
C ASP A 38 8.57 2.60 -14.82
N LEU A 39 7.48 1.82 -14.91
CA LEU A 39 6.83 1.21 -13.76
C LEU A 39 7.74 0.15 -13.10
N CYS A 40 8.30 -0.78 -13.89
CA CYS A 40 9.22 -1.79 -13.37
C CYS A 40 10.41 -1.17 -12.64
N GLU A 41 10.98 -0.10 -13.18
CA GLU A 41 12.10 0.61 -12.56
C GLU A 41 11.70 1.38 -11.32
N THR A 42 10.52 2.01 -11.34
CA THR A 42 9.99 2.69 -10.17
C THR A 42 9.81 1.71 -9.01
N ASP A 43 9.18 0.56 -9.25
CA ASP A 43 8.97 -0.44 -8.22
C ASP A 43 10.28 -1.16 -7.82
N THR A 44 11.29 -1.18 -8.70
CA THR A 44 12.60 -1.80 -8.38
C THR A 44 13.55 -0.85 -7.66
N TYR A 45 13.71 0.40 -8.17
CA TYR A 45 14.76 1.35 -7.76
C TYR A 45 14.20 2.62 -7.12
N GLY A 46 12.89 2.80 -7.10
CA GLY A 46 12.22 3.99 -6.61
C GLY A 46 11.99 5.09 -7.64
N GLN A 47 12.55 4.99 -8.84
CA GLN A 47 12.37 5.95 -9.92
C GLN A 47 12.73 5.36 -11.27
N PRO A 48 12.14 5.87 -12.38
CA PRO A 48 12.57 5.51 -13.72
C PRO A 48 14.05 5.86 -13.93
N GLN A 49 14.77 4.97 -14.63
CA GLN A 49 16.18 5.17 -14.90
C GLN A 49 16.38 6.02 -16.18
N THR A 50 17.53 6.68 -16.29
CA THR A 50 17.92 7.44 -17.47
C THR A 50 18.74 6.57 -18.44
N GLY A 51 18.78 6.92 -19.73
CA GLY A 51 19.54 6.22 -20.73
C GLY A 51 18.71 5.59 -21.85
N ALA A 52 19.35 4.85 -22.72
CA ALA A 52 18.69 4.18 -23.84
C ALA A 52 17.79 3.04 -23.35
N ILE A 53 16.62 2.87 -23.96
CA ILE A 53 15.64 1.82 -23.56
C ILE A 53 16.29 0.44 -23.47
N MET A 54 17.16 0.08 -24.42
CA MET A 54 17.84 -1.22 -24.41
C MET A 54 18.79 -1.38 -23.22
N GLU A 55 19.47 -0.32 -22.81
CA GLU A 55 20.38 -0.35 -21.65
C GLU A 55 19.58 -0.52 -20.36
N ARG A 56 18.45 0.15 -20.24
CA ARG A 56 17.52 0.04 -19.10
C ARG A 56 16.95 -1.37 -18.98
N ILE A 57 16.48 -1.96 -20.11
CA ILE A 57 16.03 -3.35 -20.15
C ILE A 57 17.16 -4.30 -19.73
N ASN A 58 18.35 -4.14 -20.30
CA ASN A 58 19.52 -4.96 -19.95
C ASN A 58 19.85 -4.87 -18.45
N LYS A 59 19.74 -3.68 -17.86
CA LYS A 59 20.00 -3.48 -16.43
C LYS A 59 19.02 -4.25 -15.57
N LEU A 60 17.70 -4.12 -15.81
CA LEU A 60 16.69 -4.86 -15.07
C LEU A 60 16.89 -6.38 -15.16
N GLU A 61 17.08 -6.91 -16.37
CA GLU A 61 17.32 -8.34 -16.56
C GLU A 61 18.57 -8.83 -15.83
N LYS A 62 19.64 -8.05 -15.86
CA LYS A 62 20.86 -8.37 -15.14
C LYS A 62 20.66 -8.36 -13.64
N ASP A 63 19.92 -7.37 -13.13
CA ASP A 63 19.69 -7.21 -11.69
C ASP A 63 18.73 -8.29 -11.15
N TYR A 64 17.73 -8.71 -11.95
CA TYR A 64 16.81 -9.78 -11.55
C TYR A 64 17.38 -11.18 -11.81
N ASP A 65 17.87 -11.45 -13.02
CA ASP A 65 18.18 -12.81 -13.48
C ASP A 65 19.69 -13.06 -13.66
N GLY A 66 20.52 -12.01 -13.69
CA GLY A 66 21.96 -12.09 -13.93
C GLY A 66 22.33 -12.30 -15.41
N THR A 67 21.36 -12.38 -16.30
CA THR A 67 21.55 -12.64 -17.73
C THR A 67 20.60 -11.79 -18.56
N HIS A 68 20.91 -11.65 -19.86
CA HIS A 68 20.02 -10.96 -20.78
C HIS A 68 19.12 -11.95 -21.51
N ARG A 69 17.83 -11.62 -21.57
CA ARG A 69 16.85 -12.39 -22.34
C ARG A 69 17.01 -12.13 -23.84
N THR A 70 16.59 -13.07 -24.66
CA THR A 70 16.56 -12.94 -26.12
C THR A 70 15.21 -12.42 -26.60
N GLY A 71 15.16 -11.75 -27.74
CA GLY A 71 13.92 -11.26 -28.35
C GLY A 71 13.87 -9.75 -28.57
N SER A 72 12.72 -9.27 -29.03
CA SER A 72 12.48 -7.85 -29.25
C SER A 72 12.40 -7.07 -27.93
N MET A 73 12.60 -5.74 -27.97
CA MET A 73 12.42 -4.86 -26.81
C MET A 73 11.05 -5.10 -26.13
N MET A 74 9.99 -5.16 -26.93
CA MET A 74 8.63 -5.40 -26.41
C MET A 74 8.52 -6.75 -25.70
N ALA A 75 9.02 -7.83 -26.31
CA ALA A 75 8.95 -9.17 -25.72
C ALA A 75 9.73 -9.24 -24.40
N ARG A 76 10.92 -8.64 -24.36
CA ARG A 76 11.76 -8.60 -23.15
C ARG A 76 11.15 -7.75 -22.05
N THR A 77 10.62 -6.56 -22.38
CA THR A 77 9.93 -5.70 -21.42
C THR A 77 8.66 -6.37 -20.87
N ASN A 78 7.86 -7.01 -21.75
CA ASN A 78 6.68 -7.77 -21.29
C ASN A 78 7.09 -8.90 -20.35
N ALA A 79 8.14 -9.65 -20.66
CA ALA A 79 8.59 -10.74 -19.81
C ALA A 79 9.07 -10.29 -18.42
N ILE A 80 9.71 -9.10 -18.32
CA ILE A 80 10.04 -8.48 -17.03
C ILE A 80 8.75 -8.08 -16.30
N TYR A 81 7.86 -7.33 -16.99
CA TYR A 81 6.60 -6.87 -16.45
C TYR A 81 5.76 -8.04 -15.93
N ASP A 82 5.58 -9.09 -16.73
CA ASP A 82 4.81 -10.26 -16.35
C ASP A 82 5.41 -10.98 -15.13
N SER A 83 6.74 -11.09 -15.06
CA SER A 83 7.38 -11.68 -13.87
C SER A 83 7.22 -10.85 -12.61
N MET A 84 7.07 -9.54 -12.73
CA MET A 84 6.88 -8.64 -11.57
C MET A 84 5.43 -8.56 -11.09
N TYR A 85 4.45 -8.64 -12.01
CA TYR A 85 3.05 -8.28 -11.71
C TYR A 85 2.01 -9.36 -12.02
N THR A 86 2.32 -10.36 -12.86
CA THR A 86 1.32 -11.35 -13.28
C THR A 86 1.36 -12.58 -12.39
N ASN A 87 0.28 -12.79 -11.66
CA ASN A 87 0.09 -13.98 -10.83
C ASN A 87 -0.52 -15.11 -11.66
N THR A 88 0.03 -16.31 -11.51
CA THR A 88 -0.47 -17.57 -12.09
C THR A 88 -0.43 -18.64 -11.00
N ALA A 89 -0.20 -19.91 -11.33
CA ALA A 89 0.15 -20.92 -10.35
C ALA A 89 1.47 -20.61 -9.59
N THR A 90 2.30 -19.72 -10.18
CA THR A 90 3.47 -19.13 -9.54
C THR A 90 3.16 -17.68 -9.21
N PRO A 91 3.45 -17.20 -7.98
CA PRO A 91 3.25 -15.81 -7.63
C PRO A 91 4.17 -14.90 -8.45
N SER A 92 3.74 -13.67 -8.67
CA SER A 92 4.60 -12.61 -9.18
C SER A 92 5.67 -12.24 -8.15
N ILE A 93 6.77 -11.61 -8.60
CA ILE A 93 7.85 -11.18 -7.70
C ILE A 93 7.32 -10.26 -6.60
N LEU A 94 6.41 -9.35 -6.91
CA LEU A 94 5.83 -8.44 -5.92
C LEU A 94 4.91 -9.17 -4.94
N ALA A 95 4.09 -10.11 -5.41
CA ALA A 95 3.26 -10.92 -4.51
C ALA A 95 4.11 -11.80 -3.59
N GLU A 96 5.18 -12.40 -4.11
CA GLU A 96 6.13 -13.17 -3.29
C GLU A 96 6.81 -12.28 -2.24
N LEU A 97 7.29 -11.10 -2.64
CA LEU A 97 7.95 -10.17 -1.74
C LEU A 97 6.98 -9.64 -0.65
N ASN A 98 5.73 -9.34 -1.02
CA ASN A 98 4.69 -8.95 -0.07
C ASN A 98 4.44 -10.06 0.97
N GLY A 99 4.30 -11.31 0.50
CA GLY A 99 4.10 -12.46 1.39
C GLY A 99 5.27 -12.70 2.35
N ILE A 100 6.49 -12.56 1.87
CA ILE A 100 7.70 -12.68 2.69
C ILE A 100 7.72 -11.59 3.76
N GLU A 101 7.56 -10.33 3.35
CA GLU A 101 7.61 -9.18 4.26
C GLU A 101 6.52 -9.25 5.32
N TRP A 102 5.29 -9.58 4.93
CA TRP A 102 4.20 -9.78 5.88
C TRP A 102 4.48 -10.92 6.87
N THR A 103 5.05 -12.03 6.41
CA THR A 103 5.40 -13.15 7.30
C THR A 103 6.45 -12.75 8.34
N ILE A 104 7.39 -11.88 7.97
CA ILE A 104 8.48 -11.42 8.86
C ILE A 104 8.02 -10.29 9.77
N ARG A 105 7.26 -9.32 9.25
CA ARG A 105 6.96 -8.04 9.92
C ARG A 105 5.49 -7.84 10.29
N HIS A 106 4.58 -8.69 9.78
CA HIS A 106 3.13 -8.51 9.81
C HIS A 106 2.67 -7.15 9.23
N GLU A 107 3.43 -6.66 8.26
CA GLU A 107 3.18 -5.42 7.55
C GLU A 107 3.91 -5.45 6.20
N VAL A 108 3.36 -4.79 5.19
CA VAL A 108 3.96 -4.65 3.86
C VAL A 108 4.33 -3.20 3.64
N SER A 109 5.49 -2.94 3.05
CA SER A 109 5.93 -1.59 2.70
C SER A 109 5.69 -1.27 1.23
N ALA A 110 5.48 0.00 0.93
CA ALA A 110 5.39 0.52 -0.43
C ALA A 110 6.75 0.95 -1.01
N THR A 111 7.85 0.64 -0.31
CA THR A 111 9.21 1.00 -0.75
C THR A 111 9.68 0.11 -1.90
N PRO A 112 10.69 0.54 -2.67
CA PRO A 112 11.19 -0.22 -3.82
C PRO A 112 11.74 -1.61 -3.44
N VAL A 113 11.65 -2.55 -4.37
CA VAL A 113 12.16 -3.93 -4.20
C VAL A 113 13.59 -3.95 -3.66
N GLN A 114 14.47 -3.08 -4.20
CA GLN A 114 15.85 -2.97 -3.76
C GLN A 114 15.98 -2.68 -2.27
N GLU A 115 15.19 -1.75 -1.77
CA GLU A 115 15.18 -1.33 -0.36
C GLU A 115 14.59 -2.43 0.51
N ARG A 116 13.39 -2.93 0.18
CA ARG A 116 12.70 -4.00 0.91
C ARG A 116 13.57 -5.23 1.11
N VAL A 117 14.19 -5.72 0.02
CA VAL A 117 15.08 -6.88 0.08
C VAL A 117 16.29 -6.61 0.97
N THR A 118 16.92 -5.45 0.84
CA THR A 118 18.09 -5.07 1.63
C THR A 118 17.77 -4.94 3.11
N ASP A 119 16.63 -4.35 3.44
CA ASP A 119 16.18 -4.15 4.81
C ASP A 119 15.85 -5.48 5.49
N MET A 120 15.10 -6.37 4.82
CA MET A 120 14.80 -7.69 5.36
C MET A 120 16.07 -8.54 5.58
N GLU A 121 17.01 -8.54 4.64
CA GLU A 121 18.29 -9.24 4.81
C GLU A 121 19.08 -8.69 6.00
N THR A 122 19.13 -7.37 6.15
CA THR A 122 19.82 -6.71 7.26
C THR A 122 19.15 -7.04 8.60
N GLU A 123 17.81 -7.05 8.63
CA GLU A 123 17.04 -7.40 9.82
C GLU A 123 17.29 -8.86 10.24
N LEU A 124 17.30 -9.79 9.28
CA LEU A 124 17.42 -11.22 9.57
C LEU A 124 18.85 -11.69 9.82
N SER A 125 19.83 -11.13 9.09
CA SER A 125 21.22 -11.63 9.09
C SER A 125 22.27 -10.59 9.49
N GLY A 126 21.87 -9.35 9.72
CA GLY A 126 22.78 -8.24 10.06
C GLY A 126 23.59 -7.72 8.88
N LYS A 127 23.39 -8.21 7.66
CA LYS A 127 24.11 -7.81 6.47
C LYS A 127 23.30 -8.06 5.21
N THR A 128 23.60 -7.33 4.14
CA THR A 128 23.03 -7.56 2.81
C THR A 128 23.72 -8.71 2.10
N SER A 129 22.98 -9.43 1.25
CA SER A 129 23.49 -10.48 0.39
C SER A 129 23.92 -9.94 -0.98
N GLU A 130 24.88 -10.62 -1.60
CA GLU A 130 25.24 -10.36 -2.98
C GLU A 130 24.44 -11.22 -3.95
N GLY A 131 24.28 -10.74 -5.18
CA GLY A 131 23.63 -11.48 -6.25
C GLY A 131 22.36 -10.81 -6.78
N THR A 132 21.62 -11.56 -7.60
CA THR A 132 20.41 -11.06 -8.26
C THR A 132 19.23 -10.97 -7.31
N TYR A 133 18.27 -10.10 -7.62
CA TYR A 133 17.04 -9.99 -6.81
C TYR A 133 16.29 -11.31 -6.71
N THR A 134 16.16 -12.06 -7.81
CA THR A 134 15.51 -13.38 -7.78
C THR A 134 16.16 -14.34 -6.79
N LYS A 135 17.50 -14.38 -6.72
CA LYS A 135 18.21 -15.23 -5.75
C LYS A 135 18.04 -14.76 -4.32
N ARG A 136 18.10 -13.44 -4.09
CA ARG A 136 17.94 -12.82 -2.77
C ARG A 136 16.54 -13.00 -2.23
N ILE A 137 15.51 -12.74 -3.06
CA ILE A 137 14.10 -12.96 -2.71
C ILE A 137 13.84 -14.43 -2.39
N ARG A 138 14.39 -15.35 -3.20
CA ARG A 138 14.24 -16.78 -2.92
C ARG A 138 14.88 -17.18 -1.59
N ALA A 139 16.03 -16.65 -1.25
CA ALA A 139 16.66 -16.91 0.06
C ALA A 139 15.80 -16.38 1.23
N LEU A 140 15.16 -15.22 1.06
CA LEU A 140 14.19 -14.68 2.02
C LEU A 140 12.93 -15.56 2.09
N ALA A 141 12.42 -16.07 0.96
CA ALA A 141 11.30 -16.99 0.92
C ALA A 141 11.61 -18.32 1.63
N ASP A 142 12.82 -18.87 1.39
CA ASP A 142 13.29 -20.09 2.09
C ASP A 142 13.37 -19.86 3.60
N PHE A 143 13.72 -18.67 4.04
CA PHE A 143 13.72 -18.31 5.47
C PHE A 143 12.29 -18.19 6.02
N ALA A 144 11.40 -17.52 5.30
CA ALA A 144 10.03 -17.25 5.75
C ALA A 144 9.13 -18.49 5.71
N PHE A 145 9.28 -19.34 4.68
CA PHE A 145 8.38 -20.47 4.40
C PHE A 145 9.07 -21.84 4.42
N GLY A 146 10.37 -21.90 4.66
CA GLY A 146 11.16 -23.11 4.51
C GLY A 146 11.33 -23.48 3.04
N ALA A 147 11.53 -24.79 2.75
CA ALA A 147 11.65 -25.29 1.37
C ALA A 147 10.32 -25.25 0.57
N ASN A 148 9.28 -24.69 1.14
CA ASN A 148 7.97 -24.55 0.51
C ASN A 148 7.88 -23.22 -0.24
N GLN A 149 7.20 -23.24 -1.37
CA GLN A 149 6.85 -22.01 -2.08
C GLN A 149 5.78 -21.24 -1.29
N LEU A 150 5.72 -19.93 -1.49
CA LEU A 150 4.65 -19.09 -0.96
C LEU A 150 3.29 -19.75 -1.30
N PRO A 151 2.49 -20.10 -0.30
CA PRO A 151 1.17 -20.70 -0.54
C PRO A 151 0.18 -19.61 -0.94
N ILE A 152 0.13 -19.36 -2.24
CA ILE A 152 -0.77 -18.40 -2.85
C ILE A 152 -1.89 -19.13 -3.58
N GLU A 153 -3.13 -18.76 -3.30
CA GLU A 153 -4.31 -19.34 -3.95
C GLU A 153 -5.31 -18.25 -4.30
N GLN A 154 -6.08 -18.48 -5.38
CA GLN A 154 -7.18 -17.60 -5.74
C GLN A 154 -8.35 -17.76 -4.77
N THR A 155 -8.95 -16.63 -4.43
CA THR A 155 -10.22 -16.57 -3.68
C THR A 155 -11.10 -15.47 -4.25
N SER A 156 -12.41 -15.65 -4.09
CA SER A 156 -13.40 -14.64 -4.46
C SER A 156 -13.55 -13.65 -3.32
N VAL A 157 -13.27 -12.40 -3.59
CA VAL A 157 -13.53 -11.30 -2.67
C VAL A 157 -14.84 -10.66 -3.08
N ALA A 158 -15.82 -10.70 -2.19
CA ALA A 158 -17.15 -10.16 -2.48
C ALA A 158 -17.13 -8.63 -2.55
N ALA A 159 -18.06 -8.07 -3.33
CA ALA A 159 -18.40 -6.66 -3.22
C ALA A 159 -18.72 -6.28 -1.77
N ASN A 160 -18.45 -5.03 -1.42
CA ASN A 160 -18.64 -4.49 -0.07
C ASN A 160 -17.74 -5.13 1.00
N THR A 161 -16.65 -5.80 0.60
CA THR A 161 -15.62 -6.22 1.56
C THR A 161 -15.00 -4.98 2.19
N LEU A 162 -15.10 -4.88 3.52
CA LEU A 162 -14.57 -3.77 4.29
C LEU A 162 -13.05 -3.82 4.36
N VAL A 163 -12.43 -2.67 4.11
CA VAL A 163 -10.98 -2.45 4.26
C VAL A 163 -10.78 -1.22 5.14
N LYS A 164 -10.12 -1.41 6.27
CA LYS A 164 -9.71 -0.30 7.12
C LYS A 164 -8.43 0.31 6.59
N VAL A 165 -8.42 1.62 6.42
CA VAL A 165 -7.28 2.35 5.86
C VAL A 165 -6.92 3.55 6.74
N ALA A 166 -5.68 4.02 6.66
CA ALA A 166 -5.18 5.18 7.37
C ALA A 166 -4.53 6.17 6.40
N LEU A 167 -4.78 7.46 6.55
CA LEU A 167 -4.14 8.49 5.73
C LEU A 167 -2.63 8.43 5.88
N ALA A 168 -1.90 8.40 4.75
CA ALA A 168 -0.45 8.41 4.74
C ALA A 168 0.15 9.80 5.07
N GLU A 169 -0.61 10.85 4.82
CA GLU A 169 -0.21 12.24 4.97
C GLU A 169 -1.34 13.09 5.58
N GLU A 170 -1.00 14.27 6.06
CA GLU A 170 -1.99 15.25 6.54
C GLU A 170 -2.82 15.79 5.38
N VAL A 171 -4.15 15.75 5.51
CA VAL A 171 -5.10 16.26 4.52
C VAL A 171 -5.97 17.34 5.15
N THR A 172 -5.81 18.57 4.67
CA THR A 172 -6.58 19.72 5.17
C THR A 172 -7.34 20.38 4.03
N SER A 173 -8.48 21.02 4.37
CA SER A 173 -9.23 21.82 3.39
C SER A 173 -8.43 23.01 2.81
N LYS A 174 -7.23 23.27 3.34
CA LYS A 174 -6.32 24.34 2.88
C LYS A 174 -5.20 23.84 1.98
N ASN A 175 -4.70 22.62 2.20
CA ASN A 175 -3.55 22.10 1.46
C ASN A 175 -3.92 21.30 0.21
N VAL A 176 -5.17 20.84 0.10
CA VAL A 176 -5.62 20.08 -1.08
C VAL A 176 -6.53 20.89 -2.00
N LYS A 177 -6.57 20.48 -3.28
CA LYS A 177 -7.43 21.03 -4.33
C LYS A 177 -8.19 19.93 -5.03
N LYS A 178 -9.28 20.29 -5.73
CA LYS A 178 -10.00 19.35 -6.58
C LYS A 178 -9.06 18.73 -7.62
N GLY A 179 -9.06 17.39 -7.71
CA GLY A 179 -8.22 16.60 -8.59
C GLY A 179 -6.90 16.14 -7.96
N ASP A 180 -6.57 16.62 -6.77
CA ASP A 180 -5.39 16.13 -6.04
C ASP A 180 -5.61 14.67 -5.61
N THR A 181 -4.52 13.91 -5.59
CA THR A 181 -4.52 12.54 -5.06
C THR A 181 -4.20 12.56 -3.57
N VAL A 182 -4.99 11.83 -2.80
CA VAL A 182 -4.78 11.57 -1.38
C VAL A 182 -4.30 10.13 -1.24
N HIS A 183 -3.20 9.93 -0.51
CA HIS A 183 -2.63 8.62 -0.27
C HIS A 183 -3.05 8.07 1.09
N PHE A 184 -3.27 6.76 1.14
CA PHE A 184 -3.54 6.03 2.37
C PHE A 184 -2.87 4.65 2.32
N THR A 185 -2.82 3.97 3.44
CA THR A 185 -2.39 2.58 3.54
C THR A 185 -3.45 1.74 4.22
N VAL A 186 -3.48 0.46 3.93
CA VAL A 186 -4.29 -0.51 4.68
C VAL A 186 -3.82 -0.51 6.13
N ALA A 187 -4.74 -0.32 7.07
CA ALA A 187 -4.44 -0.21 8.50
C ALA A 187 -4.47 -1.56 9.23
N ASP A 188 -5.36 -2.45 8.81
CA ASP A 188 -5.52 -3.79 9.38
C ASP A 188 -5.60 -4.84 8.27
N ASP A 189 -5.09 -6.03 8.53
CA ASP A 189 -5.16 -7.17 7.61
C ASP A 189 -6.61 -7.55 7.30
N VAL A 190 -6.91 -7.81 6.01
CA VAL A 190 -8.19 -8.35 5.57
C VAL A 190 -7.99 -9.78 5.08
N ILE A 191 -8.62 -10.72 5.78
CA ILE A 191 -8.53 -12.16 5.51
C ILE A 191 -9.89 -12.64 5.00
N VAL A 192 -9.90 -13.27 3.83
CA VAL A 192 -11.10 -13.87 3.21
C VAL A 192 -10.82 -15.36 3.00
N ASP A 193 -11.70 -16.21 3.52
CA ASP A 193 -11.58 -17.68 3.44
C ASP A 193 -10.21 -18.22 3.88
N GLY A 194 -9.63 -17.63 4.94
CA GLY A 194 -8.33 -18.01 5.48
C GLY A 194 -7.13 -17.53 4.65
N ARG A 195 -7.34 -16.63 3.70
CA ARG A 195 -6.30 -16.04 2.85
C ARG A 195 -6.19 -14.54 3.08
N LEU A 196 -4.99 -14.07 3.29
CA LEU A 196 -4.67 -12.65 3.40
C LEU A 196 -4.81 -11.99 2.03
N ILE A 197 -5.74 -11.06 1.90
CA ILE A 197 -6.06 -10.37 0.64
C ILE A 197 -5.53 -8.94 0.63
N PHE A 198 -5.80 -8.18 1.68
CA PHE A 198 -5.21 -6.87 1.86
C PHE A 198 -4.37 -6.89 3.12
N ALA A 199 -3.06 -6.74 2.95
CA ALA A 199 -2.14 -6.72 4.07
C ALA A 199 -2.03 -5.31 4.64
N LYS A 200 -1.84 -5.21 5.94
CA LYS A 200 -1.47 -3.95 6.57
C LYS A 200 -0.25 -3.35 5.87
N GLY A 201 -0.31 -2.03 5.60
CA GLY A 201 0.74 -1.30 4.90
C GLY A 201 0.56 -1.21 3.37
N GLU A 202 -0.27 -2.03 2.74
CA GLU A 202 -0.55 -1.92 1.31
C GLU A 202 -1.08 -0.53 0.94
N PRO A 203 -0.56 0.08 -0.14
CA PRO A 203 -0.94 1.44 -0.50
C PRO A 203 -2.31 1.52 -1.17
N GLY A 204 -2.92 2.69 -1.02
CA GLY A 204 -4.13 3.06 -1.74
C GLY A 204 -4.18 4.55 -2.02
N THR A 205 -5.12 4.95 -2.86
CA THR A 205 -5.33 6.34 -3.26
C THR A 205 -6.81 6.68 -3.33
N ALA A 206 -7.10 7.97 -3.18
CA ALA A 206 -8.39 8.56 -3.50
C ALA A 206 -8.17 9.91 -4.18
N VAL A 207 -9.16 10.41 -4.90
CA VAL A 207 -9.09 11.69 -5.59
C VAL A 207 -10.00 12.72 -4.89
N VAL A 208 -9.50 13.93 -4.70
CA VAL A 208 -10.30 15.03 -4.17
C VAL A 208 -11.35 15.47 -5.21
N GLU A 209 -12.60 15.08 -4.97
CA GLU A 209 -13.72 15.51 -5.83
C GLU A 209 -14.12 16.94 -5.57
N LYS A 210 -14.15 17.31 -4.28
CA LYS A 210 -14.56 18.65 -3.87
C LYS A 210 -13.90 19.08 -2.59
N VAL A 211 -13.45 20.31 -2.56
CA VAL A 211 -12.95 20.97 -1.35
C VAL A 211 -13.50 22.38 -1.22
N GLN A 212 -13.91 22.74 -0.03
CA GLN A 212 -14.35 24.09 0.35
C GLN A 212 -13.74 24.44 1.70
N GLN A 213 -13.07 25.58 1.77
CA GLN A 213 -12.56 26.09 3.04
C GLN A 213 -13.70 26.68 3.88
N ALA A 214 -13.52 26.70 5.18
CA ALA A 214 -14.41 27.42 6.07
C ALA A 214 -14.44 28.91 5.72
N ARG A 215 -15.59 29.54 5.88
CA ARG A 215 -15.76 30.99 5.64
C ARG A 215 -16.42 31.64 6.83
N ASN A 216 -16.23 32.98 6.92
CA ASN A 216 -16.96 33.82 7.89
C ASN A 216 -18.48 33.57 7.78
N PHE A 217 -19.21 33.79 8.87
CA PHE A 217 -20.65 33.53 9.03
C PHE A 217 -21.03 32.04 9.20
N GLY A 218 -20.12 31.21 9.72
CA GLY A 218 -20.44 29.85 10.18
C GLY A 218 -20.61 28.80 9.05
N ARG A 219 -20.06 29.05 7.85
CA ARG A 219 -19.94 28.03 6.81
C ARG A 219 -18.78 27.10 7.13
N ASN A 220 -19.12 25.83 7.28
CA ASN A 220 -18.13 24.77 7.51
C ASN A 220 -17.33 24.46 6.26
N ALA A 221 -16.10 24.00 6.42
CA ALA A 221 -15.32 23.38 5.35
C ALA A 221 -15.99 22.09 4.89
N LYS A 222 -15.71 21.70 3.65
CA LYS A 222 -16.12 20.41 3.06
C LYS A 222 -14.94 19.81 2.32
N LEU A 223 -14.80 18.51 2.44
CA LEU A 223 -13.87 17.70 1.68
C LEU A 223 -14.59 16.41 1.26
N GLU A 224 -14.64 16.17 -0.03
CA GLU A 224 -15.26 14.98 -0.62
C GLU A 224 -14.18 14.26 -1.44
N LEU A 225 -13.97 12.97 -1.18
CA LEU A 225 -13.05 12.10 -1.91
C LEU A 225 -13.85 11.08 -2.73
N THR A 226 -13.30 10.70 -3.86
CA THR A 226 -13.85 9.71 -4.80
C THR A 226 -12.74 8.88 -5.40
N ASP A 227 -13.08 7.93 -6.29
CA ASP A 227 -12.12 7.10 -7.02
C ASP A 227 -11.10 6.44 -6.09
N TYR A 228 -11.61 5.80 -5.05
CA TYR A 228 -10.78 5.06 -4.12
C TYR A 228 -10.22 3.81 -4.79
N LYS A 229 -8.93 3.57 -4.62
CA LYS A 229 -8.23 2.40 -5.11
C LYS A 229 -7.32 1.86 -4.02
N VAL A 230 -7.34 0.57 -3.82
CA VAL A 230 -6.48 -0.10 -2.84
C VAL A 230 -5.74 -1.25 -3.53
N LYS A 231 -4.47 -1.41 -3.22
CA LYS A 231 -3.67 -2.52 -3.73
C LYS A 231 -3.86 -3.74 -2.85
N SER A 232 -4.07 -4.89 -3.46
CA SER A 232 -4.15 -6.16 -2.76
C SER A 232 -2.77 -6.81 -2.63
N MET A 233 -2.69 -7.85 -1.80
CA MET A 233 -1.48 -8.64 -1.54
C MET A 233 -0.81 -9.15 -2.83
N ASP A 234 -1.59 -9.48 -3.83
CA ASP A 234 -1.12 -9.98 -5.14
C ASP A 234 -0.75 -8.86 -6.12
N GLY A 235 -0.82 -7.61 -5.70
CA GLY A 235 -0.50 -6.43 -6.51
C GLY A 235 -1.66 -5.91 -7.36
N THR A 236 -2.81 -6.58 -7.36
CA THR A 236 -4.00 -6.14 -8.10
C THR A 236 -4.58 -4.88 -7.47
N ILE A 237 -4.97 -3.92 -8.31
CA ILE A 237 -5.63 -2.70 -7.88
C ILE A 237 -7.13 -2.93 -7.85
N VAL A 238 -7.73 -2.73 -6.69
CA VAL A 238 -9.16 -2.93 -6.46
C VAL A 238 -9.82 -1.58 -6.26
N ASP A 239 -10.87 -1.32 -7.04
CA ASP A 239 -11.69 -0.14 -6.89
C ASP A 239 -12.55 -0.24 -5.63
N ALA A 240 -12.66 0.87 -4.92
CA ALA A 240 -13.38 0.95 -3.66
C ALA A 240 -14.21 2.23 -3.55
N TYR A 241 -15.02 2.32 -2.52
CA TYR A 241 -15.86 3.46 -2.22
C TYR A 241 -16.19 3.51 -0.72
N VAL A 242 -16.79 4.59 -0.27
CA VAL A 242 -17.30 4.68 1.10
C VAL A 242 -18.80 4.38 1.09
N GLY A 243 -19.15 3.15 1.42
CA GLY A 243 -20.52 2.66 1.45
C GLY A 243 -21.22 2.82 2.81
N GLU A 244 -22.37 2.17 2.97
CA GLU A 244 -23.13 2.28 4.22
C GLU A 244 -22.50 1.46 5.36
N GLU A 245 -21.89 0.31 5.05
CA GLU A 245 -21.20 -0.51 6.07
C GLU A 245 -19.97 0.20 6.59
N ALA A 246 -19.16 0.78 5.70
CA ALA A 246 -18.03 1.61 6.09
C ALA A 246 -18.42 2.77 6.99
N LYS A 247 -19.54 3.44 6.71
CA LYS A 247 -20.06 4.53 7.54
C LYS A 247 -20.53 4.04 8.91
N GLU A 248 -21.15 2.88 8.96
CA GLU A 248 -21.62 2.30 10.23
C GLU A 248 -20.45 1.87 11.11
N GLU A 249 -19.43 1.22 10.54
CA GLU A 249 -18.19 0.87 11.24
C GLU A 249 -17.47 2.11 11.79
N MET A 250 -17.35 3.16 10.99
CA MET A 250 -16.77 4.42 11.46
C MET A 250 -17.56 5.03 12.63
N LYS A 251 -18.88 4.95 12.64
CA LYS A 251 -19.70 5.41 13.78
C LYS A 251 -19.46 4.57 15.03
N GLN A 252 -19.41 3.24 14.88
CA GLN A 252 -19.17 2.32 16.01
C GLN A 252 -17.77 2.56 16.60
N TYR A 253 -16.77 2.71 15.76
CA TYR A 253 -15.41 3.04 16.15
C TYR A 253 -15.35 4.36 16.95
N ALA A 254 -16.04 5.40 16.46
CA ALA A 254 -16.13 6.68 17.14
C ALA A 254 -16.75 6.57 18.53
N MET A 255 -17.85 5.85 18.63
CA MET A 255 -18.55 5.64 19.91
C MET A 255 -17.68 4.84 20.90
N ALA A 256 -16.99 3.81 20.42
CA ALA A 256 -16.13 2.98 21.25
C ALA A 256 -14.89 3.74 21.77
N ALA A 257 -14.34 4.64 20.97
CA ALA A 257 -13.19 5.47 21.36
C ALA A 257 -13.55 6.60 22.34
N GLY A 258 -14.84 6.75 22.72
CA GLY A 258 -15.30 7.87 23.58
C GLY A 258 -15.04 9.23 22.91
N ALA A 259 -14.65 9.21 21.64
CA ALA A 259 -14.49 10.41 20.86
C ALA A 259 -15.89 10.98 20.60
N SER A 260 -16.10 12.23 20.93
CA SER A 260 -17.18 12.96 20.30
C SER A 260 -16.97 12.76 18.79
N LEU A 261 -18.03 12.50 18.02
CA LEU A 261 -18.00 12.36 16.55
C LEU A 261 -17.28 13.51 15.82
N ALA A 262 -16.66 14.39 16.57
CA ALA A 262 -15.91 15.56 16.18
C ALA A 262 -14.57 15.30 15.46
N GLY A 263 -14.10 14.06 15.42
CA GLY A 263 -12.80 13.70 14.81
C GLY A 263 -12.91 12.71 13.65
N ILE A 264 -14.11 12.23 13.29
CA ILE A 264 -14.28 11.26 12.22
C ILE A 264 -14.93 11.94 11.03
N VAL A 265 -14.15 12.13 10.00
CA VAL A 265 -14.61 12.64 8.72
C VAL A 265 -14.97 11.45 7.85
N ILE A 266 -16.25 11.27 7.56
CA ILE A 266 -16.70 10.28 6.60
C ILE A 266 -16.70 10.95 5.24
N LEU A 267 -15.78 10.52 4.39
CA LEU A 267 -15.57 11.06 3.06
C LEU A 267 -16.20 10.12 2.02
N GLY A 268 -17.40 10.44 1.57
CA GLY A 268 -18.08 9.69 0.52
C GLY A 268 -18.91 10.59 -0.39
N PRO A 269 -19.28 10.12 -1.61
CA PRO A 269 -19.96 10.93 -2.62
C PRO A 269 -21.35 11.40 -2.22
N ILE A 270 -21.94 10.84 -1.16
CA ILE A 270 -23.26 11.25 -0.65
C ILE A 270 -23.14 11.55 0.83
N GLY A 271 -22.85 12.78 1.13
CA GLY A 271 -23.18 13.35 2.44
C GLY A 271 -22.14 13.09 3.51
N ILE A 272 -21.71 14.17 3.94
CA ILE A 272 -21.07 14.51 5.17
C ILE A 272 -21.72 13.72 6.30
N ILE A 273 -21.03 12.74 6.84
CA ILE A 273 -21.29 12.33 8.20
C ILE A 273 -20.10 12.81 8.99
N GLY A 274 -20.11 14.08 9.28
CA GLY A 274 -19.09 14.68 10.11
C GLY A 274 -19.63 14.87 11.49
N GLY A 275 -18.90 14.44 12.44
CA GLY A 275 -19.06 14.91 13.79
C GLY A 275 -18.16 16.06 14.15
N ALA A 276 -17.33 16.56 13.25
CA ALA A 276 -16.45 17.69 13.54
C ALA A 276 -16.90 18.99 12.90
N PHE A 277 -18.19 19.25 12.87
CA PHE A 277 -18.66 20.61 12.60
C PHE A 277 -18.52 21.50 13.83
N VAL A 278 -17.33 21.86 14.17
CA VAL A 278 -17.16 23.08 14.91
C VAL A 278 -17.42 24.21 13.91
N LYS A 279 -18.57 24.85 14.07
CA LYS A 279 -19.08 25.91 13.20
C LYS A 279 -17.97 26.87 12.83
N GLY A 280 -17.66 26.96 11.52
CA GLY A 280 -16.63 27.85 10.98
C GLY A 280 -15.18 27.34 11.06
N LYS A 281 -14.90 26.05 11.28
CA LYS A 281 -13.56 25.49 11.25
C LYS A 281 -13.25 24.75 9.94
N ASP A 282 -11.99 24.81 9.55
CA ASP A 282 -11.42 24.01 8.46
C ASP A 282 -11.39 22.53 8.83
N ILE A 283 -11.35 21.67 7.82
CA ILE A 283 -11.08 20.24 7.98
C ILE A 283 -9.58 20.08 8.11
N ASP A 284 -9.18 19.30 9.09
CA ASP A 284 -7.79 18.98 9.43
C ASP A 284 -7.74 17.51 9.81
N LEU A 285 -7.19 16.68 8.93
CA LEU A 285 -7.05 15.24 9.08
C LEU A 285 -5.55 14.92 9.15
N PRO A 286 -5.01 14.66 10.32
CA PRO A 286 -3.61 14.30 10.47
C PRO A 286 -3.30 12.96 9.75
N ALA A 287 -2.04 12.76 9.40
CA ALA A 287 -1.55 11.45 8.99
C ALA A 287 -1.93 10.39 10.03
N GLY A 288 -2.26 9.18 9.58
CA GLY A 288 -2.78 8.12 10.45
C GLY A 288 -4.27 8.22 10.78
N THR A 289 -5.00 9.21 10.23
CA THR A 289 -6.47 9.23 10.37
C THR A 289 -7.07 8.01 9.71
N GLU A 290 -7.75 7.18 10.50
CA GLU A 290 -8.35 5.92 10.04
C GLU A 290 -9.74 6.15 9.45
N MET A 291 -10.05 5.37 8.41
CA MET A 291 -11.36 5.29 7.79
C MET A 291 -11.61 3.89 7.24
N TYR A 292 -12.85 3.59 6.87
CA TYR A 292 -13.23 2.36 6.19
C TYR A 292 -13.66 2.66 4.76
N ILE A 293 -13.27 1.76 3.85
CA ILE A 293 -13.73 1.71 2.46
C ILE A 293 -14.30 0.32 2.16
N GLU A 294 -15.10 0.19 1.13
CA GLU A 294 -15.70 -1.06 0.66
C GLU A 294 -15.28 -1.33 -0.77
N THR A 295 -15.00 -2.57 -1.13
CA THR A 295 -14.73 -2.96 -2.52
C THR A 295 -15.98 -2.79 -3.38
N THR A 296 -15.83 -2.36 -4.64
CA THR A 296 -16.99 -2.04 -5.51
C THR A 296 -17.65 -3.27 -6.11
N GLY A 297 -16.93 -4.37 -6.29
CA GLY A 297 -17.45 -5.56 -6.98
C GLY A 297 -16.75 -6.83 -6.60
N ASP A 298 -17.37 -7.95 -6.97
CA ASP A 298 -16.77 -9.28 -6.81
C ASP A 298 -15.50 -9.37 -7.65
N THR A 299 -14.41 -9.78 -7.03
CA THR A 299 -13.09 -9.83 -7.68
C THR A 299 -12.37 -11.11 -7.29
N MET A 300 -11.75 -11.79 -8.27
CA MET A 300 -10.86 -12.92 -8.00
C MET A 300 -9.44 -12.40 -7.72
N LEU A 301 -8.94 -12.61 -6.52
CA LEU A 301 -7.60 -12.19 -6.08
C LEU A 301 -6.79 -13.39 -5.59
N TYR A 302 -5.48 -13.30 -5.70
CA TYR A 302 -4.60 -14.26 -5.05
C TYR A 302 -4.30 -13.79 -3.63
N GLY A 303 -4.49 -14.66 -2.67
CA GLY A 303 -4.17 -14.40 -1.27
C GLY A 303 -3.19 -15.42 -0.70
N VAL A 304 -2.45 -15.01 0.31
CA VAL A 304 -1.52 -15.87 1.03
C VAL A 304 -2.26 -16.61 2.13
N THR A 305 -2.13 -17.94 2.18
CA THR A 305 -2.74 -18.75 3.23
C THR A 305 -2.13 -18.42 4.59
N THR A 306 -2.95 -17.95 5.53
CA THR A 306 -2.51 -17.48 6.85
C THR A 306 -2.22 -18.61 7.85
N THR A 307 -2.51 -19.87 7.49
CA THR A 307 -2.37 -21.03 8.40
C THR A 307 -0.93 -21.45 8.64
N LEU A 308 0.06 -20.84 7.99
CA LEU A 308 1.49 -21.20 8.15
C LEU A 308 2.19 -20.47 9.31
N ALA A 309 1.53 -19.52 9.96
CA ALA A 309 2.07 -18.83 11.14
C ALA A 309 1.73 -19.57 12.43
N LYS A 310 2.23 -20.82 12.58
CA LYS A 310 2.25 -21.53 13.87
C LYS A 310 3.65 -22.05 14.18
#